data_b1d99f1c6f86852847ba4b4e1c98cc9d
#
_entry.id   b1d99f1c6f86852847ba4b4e1c98cc9d
#
_cell.length_a   1.000
_cell.length_b   1.000
_cell.length_c   1.000
_cell.angle_alpha   90.00
_cell.angle_beta   90.00
_cell.angle_gamma   90.00
#
_symmetry.space_group_name_H-M   'P 1'
#
loop_
_entity.id
_entity.type
_entity.pdbx_description
1 polymer ?
#
loop_
_entity_poly.entity_id
_entity_poly.type
_entity_poly.pdbx_seq_one_letter_code
_entity_poly.pdbx_strand_id
1 'polypeptide(L)'
;MHTPNLDAFARESMVLSSAQSNCPLSSPHRGMLLTGMYPNKSGVPLNCNSTRPISSLREDAECIGDVFSKAGYDCAYFGKLHADFPTPNDPEHPGQYVEEKRPAWDAYTPKERRHGFNYWYSYGTFDEHKNPHYWDTDGKRHDPKEWSPLHESGKVISYLKNDGNVRDTKKPFFIMVGMNPPHSPYRSLNDCEEQDFNLYKDQPLDSLLIRPNVDLKMKKAESARYYFASVTGVDRAFGQILTTLKAVSYTHLRAH
;
A
#
# COMPACT_ATOMS: atom_id res chain seq x y z
N MET A 1 -11.32 -14.65 9.63
CA MET A 1 -11.42 -13.66 8.55
C MET A 1 -11.69 -14.41 7.25
N HIS A 2 -12.40 -13.78 6.31
CA HIS A 2 -12.67 -14.35 4.99
C HIS A 2 -11.62 -13.84 4.01
N THR A 3 -10.62 -14.68 3.70
CA THR A 3 -9.48 -14.36 2.85
C THR A 3 -9.21 -15.46 1.80
N PRO A 4 -10.24 -15.83 0.98
CA PRO A 4 -10.14 -17.01 0.11
C PRO A 4 -9.05 -16.92 -0.95
N ASN A 5 -8.73 -15.72 -1.43
CA ASN A 5 -7.69 -15.52 -2.45
C ASN A 5 -6.29 -15.63 -1.86
N LEU A 6 -6.04 -15.00 -0.70
CA LEU A 6 -4.79 -15.13 0.05
C LEU A 6 -4.59 -16.57 0.55
N ASP A 7 -5.65 -17.22 1.01
CA ASP A 7 -5.60 -18.62 1.46
C ASP A 7 -5.27 -19.57 0.29
N ALA A 8 -5.83 -19.31 -0.89
CA ALA A 8 -5.49 -20.07 -2.10
C ALA A 8 -4.03 -19.85 -2.51
N PHE A 9 -3.59 -18.58 -2.51
CA PHE A 9 -2.21 -18.22 -2.84
C PHE A 9 -1.21 -18.82 -1.84
N ALA A 10 -1.54 -18.83 -0.54
CA ALA A 10 -0.70 -19.41 0.51
C ALA A 10 -0.48 -20.92 0.32
N ARG A 11 -1.47 -21.65 -0.21
CA ARG A 11 -1.32 -23.10 -0.50
C ARG A 11 -0.31 -23.41 -1.60
N GLU A 12 -0.04 -22.44 -2.47
CA GLU A 12 0.91 -22.56 -3.58
C GLU A 12 2.23 -21.80 -3.31
N SER A 13 2.42 -21.29 -2.09
CA SER A 13 3.51 -20.38 -1.73
C SER A 13 4.27 -20.86 -0.50
N MET A 14 5.48 -20.32 -0.32
CA MET A 14 6.19 -20.42 0.94
C MET A 14 5.59 -19.43 1.94
N VAL A 15 5.08 -19.92 3.06
CA VAL A 15 4.53 -19.10 4.14
C VAL A 15 5.53 -18.96 5.27
N LEU A 16 5.96 -17.73 5.55
CA LEU A 16 6.89 -17.42 6.64
C LEU A 16 6.10 -17.13 7.92
N SER A 17 5.84 -18.15 8.73
CA SER A 17 5.00 -18.06 9.93
C SER A 17 5.58 -17.20 11.05
N SER A 18 6.90 -16.96 11.05
CA SER A 18 7.63 -16.20 12.08
C SER A 18 8.35 -14.98 11.52
N ALA A 19 7.89 -14.44 10.39
CA ALA A 19 8.45 -13.22 9.82
C ALA A 19 8.19 -12.02 10.76
N GLN A 20 9.24 -11.24 11.03
CA GLN A 20 9.19 -10.10 11.93
C GLN A 20 9.76 -8.85 11.26
N SER A 21 9.19 -7.69 11.57
CA SER A 21 9.77 -6.40 11.23
C SER A 21 10.69 -5.93 12.35
N ASN A 22 11.93 -5.56 12.05
CA ASN A 22 12.87 -5.00 13.01
C ASN A 22 12.45 -3.63 13.55
N CYS A 23 11.57 -2.94 12.81
CA CYS A 23 10.92 -1.71 13.25
C CYS A 23 9.48 -1.72 12.72
N PRO A 24 8.49 -2.18 13.52
CA PRO A 24 7.09 -2.31 13.09
C PRO A 24 6.35 -0.96 13.12
N LEU A 25 6.93 0.06 12.49
CA LEU A 25 6.40 1.41 12.34
C LEU A 25 6.38 1.74 10.85
N SER A 26 5.36 2.45 10.36
CA SER A 26 5.07 2.64 8.93
C SER A 26 6.27 3.04 8.08
N SER A 27 6.78 4.27 8.21
CA SER A 27 7.89 4.75 7.35
C SER A 27 9.19 3.97 7.54
N PRO A 28 9.65 3.67 8.77
CA PRO A 28 10.85 2.85 8.97
C PRO A 28 10.74 1.47 8.31
N HIS A 29 9.60 0.78 8.47
CA HIS A 29 9.40 -0.52 7.83
C HIS A 29 9.44 -0.41 6.31
N ARG A 30 8.82 0.61 5.73
CA ARG A 30 8.82 0.83 4.27
C ARG A 30 10.21 1.15 3.75
N GLY A 31 10.98 1.97 4.47
CA GLY A 31 12.39 2.22 4.17
C GLY A 31 13.23 0.94 4.18
N MET A 32 13.03 0.08 5.20
CA MET A 32 13.70 -1.24 5.26
C MET A 32 13.28 -2.16 4.12
N LEU A 33 11.99 -2.21 3.78
CA LEU A 33 11.48 -3.05 2.70
C LEU A 33 12.05 -2.62 1.34
N LEU A 34 12.18 -1.32 1.11
CA LEU A 34 12.71 -0.79 -0.15
C LEU A 34 14.22 -1.00 -0.28
N THR A 35 14.99 -0.90 0.81
CA THR A 35 16.45 -0.82 0.76
C THR A 35 17.18 -2.06 1.30
N GLY A 36 16.51 -2.92 2.07
CA GLY A 36 17.16 -3.97 2.85
C GLY A 36 18.02 -3.46 4.02
N MET A 37 17.98 -2.16 4.33
CA MET A 37 18.80 -1.52 5.36
C MET A 37 18.00 -1.23 6.63
N TYR A 38 18.67 -1.23 7.80
CA TYR A 38 18.05 -0.74 9.04
C TYR A 38 17.63 0.72 8.95
N PRO A 39 16.64 1.18 9.75
CA PRO A 39 16.04 2.50 9.66
C PRO A 39 17.02 3.67 9.63
N ASN A 40 18.01 3.67 10.53
CA ASN A 40 19.02 4.74 10.57
C ASN A 40 19.87 4.78 9.28
N LYS A 41 20.14 3.61 8.69
CA LYS A 41 20.95 3.53 7.47
C LYS A 41 20.15 3.87 6.22
N SER A 42 18.85 3.53 6.19
CA SER A 42 17.97 3.91 5.08
C SER A 42 17.60 5.39 5.08
N GLY A 43 17.84 6.11 6.19
CA GLY A 43 17.43 7.50 6.37
C GLY A 43 16.01 7.67 6.94
N VAL A 44 15.35 6.58 7.37
CA VAL A 44 13.96 6.62 7.84
C VAL A 44 13.84 6.08 9.26
N PRO A 45 14.44 6.75 10.28
CA PRO A 45 14.38 6.29 11.66
C PRO A 45 13.02 6.44 12.34
N LEU A 46 12.18 7.35 11.84
CA LEU A 46 10.85 7.68 12.36
C LEU A 46 9.84 7.79 11.22
N ASN A 47 8.54 7.85 11.55
CA ASN A 47 7.54 8.19 10.54
C ASN A 47 7.82 9.56 9.92
N CYS A 48 7.81 9.61 8.59
CA CYS A 48 8.01 10.83 7.84
C CYS A 48 6.85 11.80 8.07
N ASN A 49 7.16 13.03 8.46
CA ASN A 49 6.25 14.16 8.48
C ASN A 49 7.05 15.47 8.51
N SER A 50 6.41 16.61 8.29
CA SER A 50 7.05 17.92 8.16
C SER A 50 7.80 18.41 9.41
N THR A 51 7.62 17.78 10.56
CA THR A 51 8.35 18.11 11.79
C THR A 51 9.56 17.21 12.04
N ARG A 52 9.85 16.27 11.13
CA ARG A 52 10.91 15.28 11.26
C ARG A 52 11.85 15.29 10.05
N PRO A 53 12.64 16.35 9.84
CA PRO A 53 13.45 16.54 8.65
C PRO A 53 14.54 15.48 8.46
N ILE A 54 14.90 14.75 9.53
CA ILE A 54 15.88 13.65 9.49
C ILE A 54 15.27 12.34 8.97
N SER A 55 13.95 12.26 8.82
CA SER A 55 13.26 11.03 8.42
C SER A 55 12.74 11.16 7.00
N SER A 56 13.59 10.76 6.06
CA SER A 56 13.27 10.63 4.64
C SER A 56 14.19 9.59 4.01
N LEU A 57 13.67 8.81 3.08
CA LEU A 57 14.46 7.84 2.34
C LEU A 57 15.64 8.56 1.66
N ARG A 58 16.86 8.04 1.84
CA ARG A 58 18.07 8.65 1.27
C ARG A 58 18.03 8.56 -0.25
N GLU A 59 18.40 9.63 -0.92
CA GLU A 59 18.46 9.70 -2.39
C GLU A 59 19.52 8.77 -2.98
N ASP A 60 20.62 8.56 -2.26
CA ASP A 60 21.72 7.68 -2.65
C ASP A 60 21.54 6.22 -2.22
N ALA A 61 20.43 5.87 -1.56
CA ALA A 61 20.14 4.50 -1.19
C ALA A 61 19.73 3.68 -2.41
N GLU A 62 20.43 2.58 -2.67
CA GLU A 62 19.97 1.63 -3.67
C GLU A 62 18.74 0.89 -3.15
N CYS A 63 17.63 1.01 -3.87
CA CYS A 63 16.37 0.39 -3.54
C CYS A 63 16.07 -0.80 -4.47
N ILE A 64 15.14 -1.64 -4.06
CA ILE A 64 14.72 -2.82 -4.83
C ILE A 64 14.28 -2.45 -6.26
N GLY A 65 13.61 -1.30 -6.45
CA GLY A 65 13.23 -0.81 -7.78
C GLY A 65 14.45 -0.47 -8.64
N ASP A 66 15.52 0.10 -8.06
CA ASP A 66 16.77 0.37 -8.78
C ASP A 66 17.43 -0.93 -9.25
N VAL A 67 17.44 -1.96 -8.39
CA VAL A 67 18.02 -3.27 -8.69
C VAL A 67 17.29 -3.92 -9.86
N PHE A 68 15.94 -3.98 -9.80
CA PHE A 68 15.15 -4.55 -10.89
C PHE A 68 15.23 -3.73 -12.18
N SER A 69 15.22 -2.41 -12.08
CA SER A 69 15.38 -1.53 -13.25
C SER A 69 16.72 -1.73 -13.94
N LYS A 70 17.83 -1.82 -13.19
CA LYS A 70 19.17 -2.16 -13.70
C LYS A 70 19.23 -3.55 -14.34
N ALA A 71 18.42 -4.49 -13.83
CA ALA A 71 18.29 -5.83 -14.40
C ALA A 71 17.38 -5.88 -15.65
N GLY A 72 16.88 -4.74 -16.12
CA GLY A 72 16.10 -4.63 -17.35
C GLY A 72 14.59 -4.83 -17.18
N TYR A 73 14.08 -4.78 -15.95
CA TYR A 73 12.64 -4.85 -15.68
C TYR A 73 11.95 -3.50 -15.89
N ASP A 74 10.70 -3.54 -16.33
CA ASP A 74 9.77 -2.43 -16.16
C ASP A 74 9.25 -2.43 -14.72
N CYS A 75 9.46 -1.32 -13.99
CA CYS A 75 9.17 -1.23 -12.57
C CYS A 75 8.00 -0.28 -12.30
N ALA A 76 6.99 -0.75 -11.59
CA ALA A 76 5.80 0.01 -11.26
C ALA A 76 5.52 0.06 -9.76
N TYR A 77 5.12 1.23 -9.25
CA TYR A 77 4.71 1.43 -7.87
C TYR A 77 3.28 1.96 -7.78
N PHE A 78 2.47 1.36 -6.91
CA PHE A 78 1.07 1.75 -6.68
C PHE A 78 0.78 1.93 -5.19
N GLY A 79 -0.06 2.91 -4.86
CA GLY A 79 -0.57 3.11 -3.52
C GLY A 79 0.37 3.86 -2.58
N LYS A 80 0.27 3.62 -1.28
CA LYS A 80 0.98 4.34 -0.22
C LYS A 80 2.49 4.10 -0.23
N LEU A 81 3.29 5.18 -0.28
CA LEU A 81 4.74 5.13 -0.10
C LEU A 81 5.16 5.42 1.34
N HIS A 82 4.81 6.58 1.88
CA HIS A 82 5.15 7.06 3.23
C HIS A 82 6.62 6.88 3.62
N ALA A 83 7.51 7.19 2.72
CA ALA A 83 8.96 7.11 2.91
C ALA A 83 9.69 8.43 2.62
N ASP A 84 8.97 9.44 2.11
CA ASP A 84 9.50 10.76 1.81
C ASP A 84 9.10 11.80 2.87
N PHE A 85 9.96 12.82 3.02
CA PHE A 85 9.67 14.00 3.82
C PHE A 85 8.64 14.86 3.09
N PRO A 86 7.47 15.14 3.69
CA PRO A 86 6.47 15.99 3.07
C PRO A 86 6.92 17.44 3.06
N THR A 87 6.66 18.14 1.97
CA THR A 87 6.86 19.57 1.84
C THR A 87 5.53 20.27 2.11
N PRO A 88 5.32 20.87 3.31
CA PRO A 88 4.14 21.68 3.56
C PRO A 88 4.11 22.81 2.55
N ASN A 89 2.95 23.14 2.03
CA ASN A 89 2.78 24.25 1.10
C ASN A 89 3.51 24.11 -0.25
N ASP A 90 3.72 22.87 -0.73
CA ASP A 90 4.09 22.68 -2.11
C ASP A 90 2.95 23.19 -3.03
N PRO A 91 3.12 24.31 -3.77
CA PRO A 91 2.05 24.90 -4.56
C PRO A 91 1.70 24.08 -5.80
N GLU A 92 2.64 23.27 -6.31
CA GLU A 92 2.45 22.44 -7.50
C GLU A 92 1.83 21.08 -7.14
N HIS A 93 2.19 20.55 -5.97
CA HIS A 93 1.75 19.24 -5.51
C HIS A 93 1.21 19.32 -4.07
N PRO A 94 0.09 20.02 -3.83
CA PRO A 94 -0.45 20.17 -2.49
C PRO A 94 -0.88 18.81 -1.94
N GLY A 95 -0.22 18.36 -0.89
CA GLY A 95 -0.58 17.17 -0.13
C GLY A 95 -1.90 17.33 0.61
N GLN A 96 -2.38 16.23 1.22
CA GLN A 96 -3.45 16.28 2.20
C GLN A 96 -2.85 16.48 3.60
N TYR A 97 -3.65 16.90 4.57
CA TYR A 97 -3.20 17.23 5.93
C TYR A 97 -2.22 18.42 6.02
N VAL A 98 -2.26 19.32 5.07
CA VAL A 98 -1.52 20.59 5.16
C VAL A 98 -2.39 21.59 5.90
N GLU A 99 -2.30 21.60 7.23
CA GLU A 99 -2.89 22.62 8.11
C GLU A 99 -1.77 23.44 8.73
N GLU A 100 -1.91 24.76 8.82
CA GLU A 100 -0.88 25.68 9.35
C GLU A 100 -0.34 25.30 10.73
N LYS A 101 -1.13 24.61 11.55
CA LYS A 101 -0.79 24.26 12.94
C LYS A 101 -0.54 22.76 13.15
N ARG A 102 -0.60 21.95 12.10
CA ARG A 102 -0.41 20.49 12.19
C ARG A 102 0.70 20.04 11.26
N PRO A 103 1.44 18.98 11.62
CA PRO A 103 2.42 18.42 10.71
C PRO A 103 1.76 17.97 9.41
N ALA A 104 2.38 18.29 8.27
CA ALA A 104 2.04 17.64 7.02
C ALA A 104 2.59 16.20 7.05
N TRP A 105 1.77 15.26 6.63
CA TRP A 105 2.13 13.84 6.61
C TRP A 105 2.27 13.31 5.19
N ASP A 106 1.47 13.85 4.29
CA ASP A 106 1.43 13.40 2.92
C ASP A 106 2.52 14.07 2.08
N ALA A 107 3.10 13.32 1.17
CA ALA A 107 4.20 13.80 0.33
C ALA A 107 3.99 13.39 -1.12
N TYR A 108 4.17 14.33 -2.04
CA TYR A 108 4.46 14.04 -3.44
C TYR A 108 5.90 13.51 -3.55
N THR A 109 6.09 12.47 -4.35
CA THR A 109 7.42 11.90 -4.62
C THR A 109 7.85 12.30 -6.04
N PRO A 110 8.81 13.23 -6.20
CA PRO A 110 9.28 13.66 -7.50
C PRO A 110 10.03 12.51 -8.21
N LYS A 111 10.15 12.63 -9.54
CA LYS A 111 10.63 11.53 -10.39
C LYS A 111 12.02 11.02 -10.01
N GLU A 112 12.91 11.88 -9.62
CA GLU A 112 14.29 11.58 -9.22
C GLU A 112 14.38 10.78 -7.91
N ARG A 113 13.31 10.77 -7.12
CA ARG A 113 13.24 10.06 -5.84
C ARG A 113 12.45 8.74 -5.91
N ARG A 114 12.05 8.31 -7.11
CA ARG A 114 11.23 7.09 -7.29
C ARG A 114 12.05 5.80 -7.36
N HIS A 115 13.36 5.86 -7.17
CA HIS A 115 14.26 4.70 -7.00
C HIS A 115 14.00 3.56 -8.00
N GLY A 116 14.12 3.86 -9.31
CA GLY A 116 13.98 2.88 -10.37
C GLY A 116 12.55 2.54 -10.80
N PHE A 117 11.52 3.04 -10.13
CA PHE A 117 10.13 2.88 -10.55
C PHE A 117 9.80 3.88 -11.66
N ASN A 118 9.67 3.39 -12.89
CA ASN A 118 9.38 4.18 -14.08
C ASN A 118 7.88 4.41 -14.30
N TYR A 119 7.02 3.53 -13.82
CA TYR A 119 5.57 3.76 -13.74
C TYR A 119 5.18 4.07 -12.30
N TRP A 120 4.42 5.14 -12.09
CA TRP A 120 4.12 5.67 -10.77
C TRP A 120 2.64 6.01 -10.63
N TYR A 121 2.01 5.51 -9.58
CA TYR A 121 0.66 5.89 -9.19
C TYR A 121 0.52 5.79 -7.67
N SER A 122 0.94 6.83 -6.96
CA SER A 122 1.23 6.75 -5.53
C SER A 122 0.95 8.07 -4.80
N TYR A 123 0.96 8.00 -3.49
CA TYR A 123 0.88 9.12 -2.55
C TYR A 123 1.76 8.84 -1.32
N GLY A 124 1.99 9.85 -0.49
CA GLY A 124 2.74 9.68 0.75
C GLY A 124 1.94 8.87 1.78
N THR A 125 1.10 9.53 2.55
CA THR A 125 0.15 8.88 3.48
C THR A 125 -1.13 9.70 3.63
N PHE A 126 -2.27 9.03 3.46
CA PHE A 126 -3.60 9.63 3.53
C PHE A 126 -4.60 8.56 3.93
N ASP A 127 -5.47 8.89 4.90
CA ASP A 127 -6.29 7.88 5.58
C ASP A 127 -7.79 8.01 5.26
N GLU A 128 -8.15 8.57 4.10
CA GLU A 128 -9.52 8.56 3.59
C GLU A 128 -9.68 7.48 2.52
N HIS A 129 -10.16 6.31 2.93
CA HIS A 129 -10.12 5.12 2.10
C HIS A 129 -11.09 5.14 0.90
N LYS A 130 -12.19 5.93 0.97
CA LYS A 130 -13.16 6.07 -0.15
C LYS A 130 -13.01 7.35 -0.97
N ASN A 131 -12.13 8.24 -0.54
CA ASN A 131 -11.79 9.45 -1.28
C ASN A 131 -10.26 9.59 -1.33
N PRO A 132 -9.53 8.57 -1.82
CA PRO A 132 -8.09 8.65 -1.91
C PRO A 132 -7.66 9.65 -2.97
N HIS A 133 -6.39 10.00 -2.96
CA HIS A 133 -5.76 10.70 -4.06
C HIS A 133 -4.44 10.03 -4.44
N TYR A 134 -3.98 10.30 -5.65
CA TYR A 134 -2.73 9.76 -6.18
C TYR A 134 -2.10 10.78 -7.10
N TRP A 135 -0.77 10.75 -7.22
CA TRP A 135 -0.04 11.37 -8.31
C TRP A 135 0.47 10.30 -9.26
N ASP A 136 0.27 10.53 -10.54
CA ASP A 136 0.72 9.61 -11.58
C ASP A 136 2.19 9.83 -11.98
N THR A 137 2.62 9.11 -13.03
CA THR A 137 3.99 9.18 -13.55
C THR A 137 4.40 10.59 -13.94
N ASP A 138 3.48 11.39 -14.46
CA ASP A 138 3.71 12.76 -14.92
C ASP A 138 3.51 13.81 -13.83
N GLY A 139 3.17 13.38 -12.61
CA GLY A 139 2.90 14.25 -11.46
C GLY A 139 1.48 14.81 -11.42
N LYS A 140 0.59 14.36 -12.30
CA LYS A 140 -0.80 14.78 -12.28
C LYS A 140 -1.54 14.11 -11.12
N ARG A 141 -2.31 14.91 -10.37
CA ARG A 141 -3.15 14.44 -9.27
C ARG A 141 -4.47 13.86 -9.79
N HIS A 142 -4.87 12.77 -9.16
CA HIS A 142 -6.14 12.06 -9.37
C HIS A 142 -6.84 11.88 -8.03
N ASP A 143 -8.13 12.22 -7.96
CA ASP A 143 -8.99 12.14 -6.77
C ASP A 143 -10.19 11.21 -7.05
N PRO A 144 -10.00 9.88 -7.13
CA PRO A 144 -11.09 8.96 -7.38
C PRO A 144 -12.08 8.91 -6.20
N LYS A 145 -13.34 8.55 -6.50
CA LYS A 145 -14.40 8.35 -5.52
C LYS A 145 -14.72 6.87 -5.40
N GLU A 146 -13.70 6.11 -5.07
CA GLU A 146 -13.73 4.66 -4.99
C GLU A 146 -12.88 4.19 -3.81
N TRP A 147 -13.21 3.05 -3.23
CA TRP A 147 -12.41 2.47 -2.14
C TRP A 147 -11.01 2.12 -2.62
N SER A 148 -9.98 2.64 -1.93
CA SER A 148 -8.60 2.67 -2.42
C SER A 148 -8.04 1.33 -2.88
N PRO A 149 -8.23 0.16 -2.21
CA PRO A 149 -7.71 -1.09 -2.72
C PRO A 149 -8.33 -1.56 -4.03
N LEU A 150 -9.62 -1.28 -4.27
CA LEU A 150 -10.27 -1.60 -5.54
C LEU A 150 -9.75 -0.71 -6.65
N HIS A 151 -9.61 0.59 -6.37
CA HIS A 151 -9.02 1.52 -7.32
C HIS A 151 -7.59 1.14 -7.69
N GLU A 152 -6.76 0.85 -6.69
CA GLU A 152 -5.37 0.44 -6.88
C GLU A 152 -5.26 -0.87 -7.66
N SER A 153 -6.10 -1.87 -7.34
CA SER A 153 -6.14 -3.12 -8.12
C SER A 153 -6.53 -2.87 -9.57
N GLY A 154 -7.50 -1.98 -9.83
CA GLY A 154 -7.89 -1.57 -11.19
C GLY A 154 -6.72 -0.94 -11.96
N LYS A 155 -5.92 -0.09 -11.32
CA LYS A 155 -4.71 0.51 -11.93
C LYS A 155 -3.62 -0.54 -12.21
N VAL A 156 -3.39 -1.47 -11.30
CA VAL A 156 -2.48 -2.60 -11.52
C VAL A 156 -2.95 -3.46 -12.69
N ILE A 157 -4.25 -3.75 -12.77
CA ILE A 157 -4.85 -4.52 -13.86
C ILE A 157 -4.66 -3.82 -15.21
N SER A 158 -4.90 -2.50 -15.28
CA SER A 158 -4.64 -1.71 -16.49
C SER A 158 -3.17 -1.75 -16.90
N TYR A 159 -2.25 -1.63 -15.95
CA TYR A 159 -0.81 -1.77 -16.21
C TYR A 159 -0.46 -3.17 -16.75
N LEU A 160 -0.99 -4.23 -16.15
CA LEU A 160 -0.76 -5.62 -16.59
C LEU A 160 -1.27 -5.87 -18.00
N LYS A 161 -2.46 -5.34 -18.34
CA LYS A 161 -3.04 -5.40 -19.68
C LYS A 161 -2.34 -4.48 -20.69
N ASN A 162 -1.47 -3.60 -20.19
CA ASN A 162 -0.80 -2.57 -20.97
C ASN A 162 -1.76 -1.57 -21.63
N ASP A 163 -2.84 -1.22 -20.93
CA ASP A 163 -3.78 -0.21 -21.40
C ASP A 163 -3.03 1.13 -21.58
N GLY A 164 -3.18 1.74 -22.74
CA GLY A 164 -2.47 2.98 -23.07
C GLY A 164 -0.97 2.81 -23.41
N ASN A 165 -0.48 1.58 -23.60
CA ASN A 165 0.92 1.28 -23.91
C ASN A 165 1.92 1.86 -22.90
N VAL A 166 1.60 1.72 -21.61
CA VAL A 166 2.35 2.33 -20.50
C VAL A 166 3.63 1.59 -20.11
N ARG A 167 3.84 0.37 -20.64
CA ARG A 167 5.04 -0.44 -20.40
C ARG A 167 5.55 -1.12 -21.65
N ASP A 168 6.83 -1.49 -21.65
CA ASP A 168 7.44 -2.32 -22.68
C ASP A 168 7.10 -3.80 -22.43
N THR A 169 6.21 -4.37 -23.25
CA THR A 169 5.79 -5.78 -23.14
C THR A 169 6.87 -6.81 -23.45
N LYS A 170 8.03 -6.38 -24.00
CA LYS A 170 9.19 -7.23 -24.22
C LYS A 170 10.06 -7.40 -22.99
N LYS A 171 9.85 -6.55 -21.97
CA LYS A 171 10.57 -6.64 -20.70
C LYS A 171 9.74 -7.38 -19.65
N PRO A 172 10.40 -8.10 -18.74
CA PRO A 172 9.76 -8.52 -17.51
C PRO A 172 9.35 -7.30 -16.70
N PHE A 173 8.42 -7.46 -15.77
CA PHE A 173 8.00 -6.35 -14.90
C PHE A 173 8.22 -6.67 -13.43
N PHE A 174 8.39 -5.62 -12.64
CA PHE A 174 8.40 -5.66 -11.19
C PHE A 174 7.35 -4.66 -10.67
N ILE A 175 6.41 -5.13 -9.85
CA ILE A 175 5.31 -4.31 -9.34
C ILE A 175 5.33 -4.35 -7.82
N MET A 176 5.28 -3.17 -7.18
CA MET A 176 4.98 -3.02 -5.76
C MET A 176 3.62 -2.34 -5.58
N VAL A 177 2.80 -2.89 -4.69
CA VAL A 177 1.49 -2.34 -4.35
C VAL A 177 1.39 -2.12 -2.85
N GLY A 178 1.29 -0.87 -2.43
CA GLY A 178 1.18 -0.47 -1.04
C GLY A 178 -0.25 -0.09 -0.65
N MET A 179 -1.18 -1.04 -0.58
CA MET A 179 -2.55 -0.78 -0.13
C MET A 179 -2.57 -0.24 1.29
N ASN A 180 -3.33 0.85 1.55
CA ASN A 180 -3.40 1.44 2.89
C ASN A 180 -4.30 0.63 3.85
N PRO A 181 -5.53 0.22 3.49
CA PRO A 181 -6.32 -0.67 4.34
C PRO A 181 -5.60 -2.02 4.60
N PRO A 182 -5.71 -2.57 5.80
CA PRO A 182 -6.60 -2.23 6.90
C PRO A 182 -6.06 -1.20 7.91
N HIS A 183 -5.21 -0.24 7.49
CA HIS A 183 -4.82 0.89 8.35
C HIS A 183 -6.06 1.65 8.81
N SER A 184 -6.01 2.27 10.00
CA SER A 184 -7.10 3.14 10.44
C SER A 184 -7.36 4.29 9.44
N PRO A 185 -8.61 4.82 9.36
CA PRO A 185 -9.77 4.46 10.16
C PRO A 185 -10.43 3.13 9.76
N TYR A 186 -11.10 2.50 10.74
CA TYR A 186 -11.97 1.34 10.57
C TYR A 186 -13.16 1.49 11.53
N ARG A 187 -14.04 2.49 11.28
CA ARG A 187 -15.09 2.93 12.20
C ARG A 187 -16.49 2.89 11.60
N SER A 188 -16.57 2.83 10.28
CA SER A 188 -17.82 2.96 9.54
C SER A 188 -17.71 2.35 8.14
N LEU A 189 -18.81 2.36 7.40
CA LEU A 189 -18.84 1.98 5.98
C LEU A 189 -18.08 2.95 5.06
N ASN A 190 -17.54 4.07 5.59
CA ASN A 190 -16.61 4.89 4.83
C ASN A 190 -15.20 4.26 4.73
N ASP A 191 -14.93 3.25 5.55
CA ASP A 191 -13.59 2.68 5.69
C ASP A 191 -13.45 1.31 5.02
N CYS A 192 -14.58 0.69 4.62
CA CYS A 192 -14.63 -0.61 3.95
C CYS A 192 -15.82 -0.68 2.99
N GLU A 193 -15.87 -1.73 2.19
CA GLU A 193 -17.02 -2.03 1.35
C GLU A 193 -18.14 -2.70 2.15
N GLU A 194 -19.40 -2.28 1.89
CA GLU A 194 -20.57 -2.80 2.59
C GLU A 194 -20.75 -4.31 2.40
N GLN A 195 -20.49 -4.83 1.21
CA GLN A 195 -20.56 -6.27 0.94
C GLN A 195 -19.61 -7.07 1.81
N ASP A 196 -18.42 -6.55 2.08
CA ASP A 196 -17.42 -7.20 2.93
C ASP A 196 -17.80 -7.07 4.42
N PHE A 197 -18.37 -5.93 4.83
CA PHE A 197 -18.88 -5.73 6.19
C PHE A 197 -20.06 -6.66 6.52
N ASN A 198 -20.94 -6.92 5.56
CA ASN A 198 -22.08 -7.80 5.72
C ASN A 198 -21.71 -9.24 6.09
N LEU A 199 -20.47 -9.67 5.84
CA LEU A 199 -19.96 -10.97 6.29
C LEU A 199 -19.72 -11.02 7.82
N TYR A 200 -19.65 -9.88 8.48
CA TYR A 200 -19.25 -9.79 9.90
C TYR A 200 -20.27 -9.10 10.79
N LYS A 201 -21.21 -8.34 10.24
CA LYS A 201 -22.12 -7.47 11.00
C LYS A 201 -22.91 -8.17 12.10
N ASP A 202 -23.36 -9.39 11.82
CA ASP A 202 -24.22 -10.17 12.72
C ASP A 202 -23.46 -11.27 13.49
N GLN A 203 -22.13 -11.39 13.27
CA GLN A 203 -21.34 -12.39 13.99
C GLN A 203 -21.07 -11.94 15.42
N PRO A 204 -21.14 -12.82 16.43
CA PRO A 204 -20.73 -12.50 17.80
C PRO A 204 -19.25 -12.04 17.85
N LEU A 205 -18.94 -11.06 18.71
CA LEU A 205 -17.57 -10.52 18.81
C LEU A 205 -16.57 -11.57 19.31
N ASP A 206 -16.98 -12.47 20.18
CA ASP A 206 -16.16 -13.57 20.68
C ASP A 206 -15.77 -14.57 19.58
N SER A 207 -16.62 -14.75 18.58
CA SER A 207 -16.30 -15.57 17.40
C SER A 207 -15.32 -14.88 16.43
N LEU A 208 -15.23 -13.57 16.47
CA LEU A 208 -14.30 -12.76 15.65
C LEU A 208 -12.97 -12.54 16.36
N LEU A 209 -13.00 -12.24 17.65
CA LEU A 209 -11.86 -11.87 18.48
C LEU A 209 -11.43 -13.06 19.35
N ILE A 210 -10.93 -14.10 18.70
CA ILE A 210 -10.64 -15.42 19.30
C ILE A 210 -9.33 -15.51 20.11
N ARG A 211 -8.53 -14.47 20.14
CA ARG A 211 -7.26 -14.47 20.87
C ARG A 211 -7.51 -14.45 22.39
N PRO A 212 -6.84 -15.28 23.19
CA PRO A 212 -7.11 -15.40 24.63
C PRO A 212 -6.80 -14.12 25.43
N ASN A 213 -6.01 -13.21 24.88
CA ASN A 213 -5.64 -11.94 25.49
C ASN A 213 -6.51 -10.75 25.05
N VAL A 214 -7.63 -11.00 24.36
CA VAL A 214 -8.56 -9.96 23.94
C VAL A 214 -9.56 -9.65 25.05
N ASP A 215 -9.71 -8.37 25.38
CA ASP A 215 -10.80 -7.88 26.20
C ASP A 215 -12.00 -7.49 25.31
N LEU A 216 -13.05 -8.31 25.31
CA LEU A 216 -14.27 -8.06 24.53
C LEU A 216 -15.04 -6.81 25.01
N LYS A 217 -14.76 -6.31 26.21
CA LYS A 217 -15.34 -5.09 26.77
C LYS A 217 -14.57 -3.82 26.38
N MET A 218 -13.45 -3.95 25.66
CA MET A 218 -12.69 -2.77 25.22
C MET A 218 -13.57 -1.84 24.38
N LYS A 219 -13.40 -0.53 24.57
CA LYS A 219 -14.21 0.52 23.95
C LYS A 219 -14.34 0.44 22.42
N LYS A 220 -13.37 -0.17 21.75
CA LYS A 220 -13.31 -0.26 20.28
C LYS A 220 -13.51 -1.68 19.75
N ALA A 221 -14.02 -2.61 20.54
CA ALA A 221 -14.22 -4.00 20.09
C ALA A 221 -15.08 -4.09 18.82
N GLU A 222 -16.14 -3.29 18.71
CA GLU A 222 -17.00 -3.23 17.53
C GLU A 222 -16.25 -2.81 16.24
N SER A 223 -15.18 -2.04 16.36
CA SER A 223 -14.35 -1.66 15.20
C SER A 223 -13.68 -2.85 14.51
N ALA A 224 -13.58 -4.00 15.18
CA ALA A 224 -13.04 -5.22 14.59
C ALA A 224 -13.81 -5.68 13.34
N ARG A 225 -15.12 -5.44 13.29
CA ARG A 225 -15.96 -5.80 12.13
C ARG A 225 -15.52 -5.05 10.88
N TYR A 226 -15.30 -3.75 10.99
CA TYR A 226 -14.81 -2.91 9.91
C TYR A 226 -13.38 -3.25 9.52
N TYR A 227 -12.54 -3.58 10.50
CA TYR A 227 -11.17 -4.05 10.25
C TYR A 227 -11.17 -5.35 9.44
N PHE A 228 -11.96 -6.34 9.84
CA PHE A 228 -12.06 -7.61 9.12
C PHE A 228 -12.67 -7.45 7.72
N ALA A 229 -13.67 -6.58 7.59
CA ALA A 229 -14.23 -6.21 6.29
C ALA A 229 -13.17 -5.59 5.37
N SER A 230 -12.34 -4.70 5.90
CA SER A 230 -11.23 -4.13 5.14
C SER A 230 -10.22 -5.18 4.69
N VAL A 231 -9.85 -6.14 5.56
CA VAL A 231 -8.97 -7.25 5.19
C VAL A 231 -9.58 -8.11 4.08
N THR A 232 -10.87 -8.44 4.18
CA THR A 232 -11.59 -9.21 3.14
C THR A 232 -11.64 -8.45 1.81
N GLY A 233 -11.86 -7.14 1.85
CA GLY A 233 -11.83 -6.32 0.65
C GLY A 233 -10.45 -6.25 -0.02
N VAL A 234 -9.38 -6.17 0.77
CA VAL A 234 -7.99 -6.26 0.27
C VAL A 234 -7.72 -7.64 -0.36
N ASP A 235 -8.19 -8.72 0.26
CA ASP A 235 -8.12 -10.06 -0.31
C ASP A 235 -8.81 -10.14 -1.69
N ARG A 236 -9.99 -9.52 -1.81
CA ARG A 236 -10.73 -9.47 -3.08
C ARG A 236 -9.98 -8.66 -4.14
N ALA A 237 -9.42 -7.51 -3.79
CA ALA A 237 -8.59 -6.71 -4.67
C ALA A 237 -7.34 -7.47 -5.15
N PHE A 238 -6.68 -8.19 -4.24
CA PHE A 238 -5.57 -9.08 -4.57
C PHE A 238 -5.98 -10.21 -5.52
N GLY A 239 -7.12 -10.84 -5.27
CA GLY A 239 -7.68 -11.89 -6.14
C GLY A 239 -7.94 -11.41 -7.57
N GLN A 240 -8.38 -10.16 -7.77
CA GLN A 240 -8.57 -9.56 -9.10
C GLN A 240 -7.23 -9.42 -9.84
N ILE A 241 -6.17 -9.02 -9.14
CA ILE A 241 -4.81 -8.93 -9.71
C ILE A 241 -4.33 -10.32 -10.13
N LEU A 242 -4.44 -11.33 -9.26
CA LEU A 242 -4.03 -12.71 -9.56
C LEU A 242 -4.80 -13.29 -10.76
N THR A 243 -6.10 -13.06 -10.83
CA THR A 243 -6.93 -13.50 -11.95
C THR A 243 -6.45 -12.88 -13.26
N THR A 244 -6.13 -11.60 -13.25
CA THR A 244 -5.61 -10.92 -14.44
C THR A 244 -4.25 -11.46 -14.85
N LEU A 245 -3.34 -11.68 -13.90
CA LEU A 245 -2.03 -12.28 -14.16
C LEU A 245 -2.15 -13.63 -14.87
N LYS A 246 -3.07 -14.49 -14.42
CA LYS A 246 -3.35 -15.77 -15.07
C LYS A 246 -3.89 -15.58 -16.49
N ALA A 247 -4.81 -14.62 -16.69
CA ALA A 247 -5.44 -14.36 -17.97
C ALA A 247 -4.50 -13.80 -19.04
N VAL A 248 -3.53 -12.96 -18.65
CA VAL A 248 -2.54 -12.40 -19.59
C VAL A 248 -1.34 -13.33 -19.81
N SER A 249 -1.47 -14.61 -19.42
CA SER A 249 -0.47 -15.67 -19.65
C SER A 249 0.89 -15.43 -18.97
N TYR A 250 0.96 -14.63 -17.93
CA TYR A 250 2.14 -14.53 -17.08
C TYR A 250 2.19 -15.73 -16.11
N THR A 251 2.22 -16.95 -16.68
CA THR A 251 2.16 -18.22 -15.95
C THR A 251 3.43 -18.54 -15.15
N HIS A 252 4.41 -17.65 -15.12
CA HIS A 252 5.72 -17.90 -14.49
C HIS A 252 5.96 -17.07 -13.22
N LEU A 253 4.92 -16.51 -12.59
CA LEU A 253 5.04 -15.98 -11.24
C LEU A 253 5.13 -17.14 -10.23
N ARG A 254 6.27 -17.83 -10.26
CA ARG A 254 6.71 -18.56 -9.07
C ARG A 254 7.43 -17.53 -8.21
N ALA A 255 6.86 -17.23 -7.04
CA ALA A 255 7.62 -16.60 -5.98
C ALA A 255 8.78 -17.56 -5.64
N HIS A 256 9.99 -17.18 -5.95
CA HIS A 256 11.20 -17.83 -5.50
C HIS A 256 11.58 -17.26 -4.14
#